data_c14bbd9bda401155c934fbc41b596518
#
_entry.id   c14bbd9bda401155c934fbc41b596518
#
_cell.length_a   1.000
_cell.length_b   1.000
_cell.length_c   1.000
_cell.angle_alpha   90.00
_cell.angle_beta   90.00
_cell.angle_gamma   90.00
#
_symmetry.space_group_name_H-M   'P 1'
#
loop_
_entity.id
_entity.type
_entity.pdbx_description
1 polymer ?
#
loop_
_entity_poly.entity_id
_entity_poly.type
_entity_poly.pdbx_seq_one_letter_code
_entity_poly.pdbx_strand_id
1 'polypeptide(L)'
;TKQRDLNHADTTALPLALSSDFVKALEAGKAGEHQGVNVVMVIMESFSSYIMTEKGNVEGVTNTLDALSNEGVYFTNFYANSFRTDRGLVAILSGYPAQPTSSLMKYPHKTNNLYGIARSLNNVGFATHYIYGGDANFTNMRAYLHATGFETIVSEEDYDSSIPKSKWGVDDSYLFQRAIKEMTAQKQSGNRLFVVQTSSSHEPYEVPVDKYKDKALNAFYFADKCLGDYIADLKRQNLWDNTLLLIVPDHLGCYPAKMNNFQLYRYQIPLILSGGAITKPKRIPVIGSQQDIAATLLTLLGVKHSEYKFSKDLLDANAPHFAFFTVPDAVGMVTEDNQVIYDNEQKKTVFDQGPAKGKNLRNAQAYLQKLYDDIDQ
;
A
#
# COMPACT_ATOMS: atom_id res chain seq x y z
N THR A 1 23.66 -15.68 10.01
CA THR A 1 24.00 -16.72 8.99
C THR A 1 22.76 -17.36 8.43
N LYS A 2 21.86 -17.91 9.27
CA LYS A 2 20.58 -18.50 8.79
C LYS A 2 19.66 -17.52 8.05
N GLN A 3 19.66 -16.24 8.42
CA GLN A 3 18.84 -15.21 7.79
C GLN A 3 19.38 -14.78 6.41
N ARG A 4 20.71 -14.82 6.22
CA ARG A 4 21.34 -14.60 4.91
C ARG A 4 21.02 -15.72 3.93
N ASP A 5 21.05 -16.96 4.39
CA ASP A 5 20.76 -18.12 3.52
C ASP A 5 19.29 -18.15 3.10
N LEU A 6 18.36 -17.76 4.00
CA LEU A 6 16.94 -17.63 3.71
C LEU A 6 16.65 -16.48 2.73
N ASN A 7 17.28 -15.33 2.90
CA ASN A 7 17.13 -14.20 1.99
C ASN A 7 17.65 -14.56 0.59
N HIS A 8 18.76 -15.25 0.49
CA HIS A 8 19.35 -15.66 -0.79
C HIS A 8 18.52 -16.74 -1.48
N ALA A 9 18.01 -17.71 -0.72
CA ALA A 9 17.15 -18.76 -1.24
C ALA A 9 15.82 -18.22 -1.77
N ASP A 10 15.20 -17.25 -1.06
CA ASP A 10 13.93 -16.66 -1.46
C ASP A 10 14.06 -15.71 -2.66
N THR A 11 15.16 -14.99 -2.78
CA THR A 11 15.41 -14.13 -3.95
C THR A 11 15.74 -14.94 -5.21
N THR A 12 16.32 -16.13 -5.07
CA THR A 12 16.58 -17.02 -6.21
C THR A 12 15.36 -17.85 -6.63
N ALA A 13 14.33 -17.94 -5.79
CA ALA A 13 13.10 -18.67 -6.08
C ALA A 13 12.04 -17.84 -6.84
N LEU A 14 12.36 -16.63 -7.25
CA LEU A 14 11.50 -15.77 -8.05
C LEU A 14 11.69 -16.05 -9.56
N PRO A 15 10.61 -16.06 -10.38
CA PRO A 15 9.42 -15.22 -10.28
C PRO A 15 8.26 -15.86 -9.51
N LEU A 16 7.42 -15.01 -8.89
CA LEU A 16 6.13 -15.40 -8.35
C LEU A 16 5.20 -15.75 -9.52
N ALA A 17 4.77 -17.01 -9.59
CA ALA A 17 3.82 -17.44 -10.58
C ALA A 17 2.38 -17.14 -10.13
N LEU A 18 1.66 -16.34 -10.90
CA LEU A 18 0.22 -16.16 -10.70
C LEU A 18 -0.54 -17.41 -11.18
N SER A 19 -1.74 -17.63 -10.66
CA SER A 19 -2.64 -18.69 -11.11
C SER A 19 -2.78 -18.69 -12.64
N SER A 20 -2.70 -19.85 -13.29
CA SER A 20 -2.88 -19.95 -14.73
C SER A 20 -4.27 -19.48 -15.19
N ASP A 21 -5.30 -19.73 -14.39
CA ASP A 21 -6.67 -19.26 -14.68
C ASP A 21 -6.76 -17.74 -14.58
N PHE A 22 -6.10 -17.13 -13.58
CA PHE A 22 -6.00 -15.68 -13.49
C PHE A 22 -5.28 -15.08 -14.72
N VAL A 23 -4.17 -15.64 -15.14
CA VAL A 23 -3.42 -15.16 -16.32
C VAL A 23 -4.25 -15.28 -17.60
N LYS A 24 -4.98 -16.37 -17.77
CA LYS A 24 -5.91 -16.54 -18.92
C LYS A 24 -7.02 -15.49 -18.90
N ALA A 25 -7.63 -15.24 -17.73
CA ALA A 25 -8.67 -14.22 -17.59
C ALA A 25 -8.12 -12.81 -17.83
N LEU A 26 -6.90 -12.52 -17.39
CA LEU A 26 -6.20 -11.26 -17.65
C LEU A 26 -6.03 -11.02 -19.15
N GLU A 27 -5.56 -12.02 -19.89
CA GLU A 27 -5.39 -11.93 -21.35
C GLU A 27 -6.74 -11.78 -22.07
N ALA A 28 -7.75 -12.56 -21.68
CA ALA A 28 -9.10 -12.46 -22.24
C ALA A 28 -9.74 -11.08 -22.00
N GLY A 29 -9.46 -10.47 -20.85
CA GLY A 29 -9.98 -9.15 -20.48
C GLY A 29 -9.34 -7.98 -21.24
N LYS A 30 -8.18 -8.14 -21.86
CA LYS A 30 -7.45 -7.06 -22.54
C LYS A 30 -8.25 -6.45 -23.71
N ALA A 31 -8.99 -7.25 -24.45
CA ALA A 31 -9.84 -6.80 -25.55
C ALA A 31 -11.16 -6.16 -25.07
N GLY A 32 -11.51 -6.26 -23.80
CA GLY A 32 -12.75 -5.74 -23.23
C GLY A 32 -14.02 -6.52 -23.63
N GLU A 33 -13.90 -7.59 -24.37
CA GLU A 33 -15.04 -8.38 -24.87
C GLU A 33 -15.50 -9.46 -23.89
N HIS A 34 -14.61 -9.89 -23.01
CA HIS A 34 -14.85 -10.94 -22.02
C HIS A 34 -14.59 -10.43 -20.61
N GLN A 35 -15.17 -11.13 -19.65
CA GLN A 35 -14.87 -10.89 -18.24
C GLN A 35 -13.38 -11.14 -18.00
N GLY A 36 -12.70 -10.13 -17.48
CA GLY A 36 -11.28 -10.17 -17.13
C GLY A 36 -11.06 -10.41 -15.64
N VAL A 37 -10.00 -9.83 -15.15
CA VAL A 37 -9.61 -9.92 -13.73
C VAL A 37 -9.96 -8.66 -12.97
N ASN A 38 -10.00 -8.78 -11.64
CA ASN A 38 -10.02 -7.67 -10.72
C ASN A 38 -8.67 -7.57 -9.99
N VAL A 39 -8.04 -6.43 -10.10
CA VAL A 39 -6.94 -6.05 -9.21
C VAL A 39 -7.53 -5.16 -8.14
N VAL A 40 -7.49 -5.62 -6.90
CA VAL A 40 -8.03 -4.88 -5.74
C VAL A 40 -6.87 -4.51 -4.84
N MET A 41 -6.67 -3.21 -4.64
CA MET A 41 -5.69 -2.68 -3.70
C MET A 41 -6.44 -2.09 -2.51
N VAL A 42 -6.22 -2.65 -1.32
CA VAL A 42 -6.77 -2.11 -0.08
C VAL A 42 -5.67 -1.35 0.65
N ILE A 43 -5.88 -0.04 0.82
CA ILE A 43 -4.97 0.83 1.56
C ILE A 43 -5.54 0.99 2.98
N MET A 44 -4.81 0.41 3.95
CA MET A 44 -5.24 0.33 5.35
C MET A 44 -4.73 1.54 6.13
N GLU A 45 -5.64 2.38 6.62
CA GLU A 45 -5.28 3.57 7.40
C GLU A 45 -4.51 3.23 8.68
N SER A 46 -3.32 3.78 8.82
CA SER A 46 -2.50 3.76 10.04
C SER A 46 -2.06 2.38 10.56
N PHE A 47 -2.16 1.33 9.75
CA PHE A 47 -1.70 0.00 10.16
C PHE A 47 -0.18 -0.13 10.09
N SER A 48 0.45 -0.59 11.15
CA SER A 48 1.87 -1.00 11.14
C SER A 48 2.00 -2.51 11.20
N SER A 49 3.20 -3.01 10.90
CA SER A 49 3.50 -4.43 11.15
C SER A 49 3.31 -4.82 12.63
N TYR A 50 3.47 -3.87 13.54
CA TYR A 50 3.36 -4.09 14.99
C TYR A 50 1.93 -4.19 15.51
N ILE A 51 0.92 -3.99 14.66
CA ILE A 51 -0.47 -4.33 14.95
C ILE A 51 -0.72 -5.84 14.84
N MET A 52 0.06 -6.53 14.02
CA MET A 52 -0.11 -7.96 13.75
C MET A 52 0.37 -8.82 14.91
N THR A 53 -0.28 -9.97 15.11
CA THR A 53 -0.01 -10.88 16.23
C THR A 53 1.43 -11.40 16.22
N GLU A 54 2.01 -11.68 15.05
CA GLU A 54 3.40 -12.16 14.95
C GLU A 54 4.45 -11.17 15.47
N LYS A 55 4.11 -9.89 15.58
CA LYS A 55 4.97 -8.85 16.17
C LYS A 55 4.72 -8.63 17.66
N GLY A 56 3.93 -9.51 18.27
CA GLY A 56 3.66 -9.50 19.70
C GLY A 56 2.50 -8.62 20.15
N ASN A 57 1.63 -8.20 19.24
CA ASN A 57 0.42 -7.46 19.59
C ASN A 57 -0.68 -8.39 20.15
N VAL A 58 -1.77 -7.81 20.58
CA VAL A 58 -2.90 -8.53 21.18
C VAL A 58 -3.53 -9.50 20.19
N GLU A 59 -3.59 -10.77 20.58
CA GLU A 59 -4.24 -11.81 19.79
C GLU A 59 -5.71 -11.46 19.51
N GLY A 60 -6.17 -11.71 18.30
CA GLY A 60 -7.56 -11.49 17.88
C GLY A 60 -7.83 -10.09 17.32
N VAL A 61 -6.89 -9.16 17.36
CA VAL A 61 -7.06 -7.82 16.77
C VAL A 61 -6.99 -7.87 15.24
N THR A 62 -6.03 -8.61 14.68
CA THR A 62 -5.77 -8.66 13.23
C THR A 62 -5.90 -10.08 12.65
N ASN A 63 -7.00 -10.79 12.97
CA ASN A 63 -7.19 -12.16 12.51
C ASN A 63 -7.17 -12.28 10.98
N THR A 64 -7.72 -11.32 10.27
CA THR A 64 -7.75 -11.33 8.80
C THR A 64 -6.35 -11.10 8.22
N LEU A 65 -5.63 -10.09 8.67
CA LEU A 65 -4.26 -9.84 8.21
C LEU A 65 -3.32 -11.00 8.56
N ASP A 66 -3.45 -11.57 9.75
CA ASP A 66 -2.67 -12.72 10.17
C ASP A 66 -2.92 -13.94 9.26
N ALA A 67 -4.17 -14.23 8.93
CA ALA A 67 -4.52 -15.30 8.00
C ALA A 67 -3.98 -15.04 6.59
N LEU A 68 -4.16 -13.83 6.07
CA LEU A 68 -3.67 -13.44 4.74
C LEU A 68 -2.14 -13.51 4.63
N SER A 69 -1.42 -13.12 5.69
CA SER A 69 0.04 -13.22 5.72
C SER A 69 0.55 -14.66 5.69
N ASN A 70 -0.22 -15.59 6.22
CA ASN A 70 0.12 -17.02 6.25
C ASN A 70 -0.35 -17.78 4.99
N GLU A 71 -1.43 -17.33 4.37
CA GLU A 71 -2.03 -17.99 3.20
C GLU A 71 -1.57 -17.38 1.87
N GLY A 72 -1.17 -16.13 1.89
CA GLY A 72 -0.75 -15.37 0.72
C GLY A 72 0.76 -15.15 0.63
N VAL A 73 1.14 -14.17 -0.17
CA VAL A 73 2.52 -13.70 -0.30
C VAL A 73 2.72 -12.51 0.64
N TYR A 74 3.60 -12.67 1.61
CA TYR A 74 3.88 -11.67 2.63
C TYR A 74 5.31 -11.16 2.52
N PHE A 75 5.46 -9.86 2.25
CA PHE A 75 6.74 -9.16 2.24
C PHE A 75 7.07 -8.74 3.67
N THR A 76 8.02 -9.42 4.30
CA THR A 76 8.28 -9.32 5.74
C THR A 76 9.17 -8.14 6.14
N ASN A 77 9.77 -7.43 5.17
CA ASN A 77 10.73 -6.36 5.41
C ASN A 77 10.43 -5.12 4.55
N PHE A 78 9.21 -4.62 4.71
CA PHE A 78 8.65 -3.55 3.91
C PHE A 78 8.39 -2.30 4.76
N TYR A 79 8.52 -1.11 4.14
CA TYR A 79 8.53 0.15 4.85
C TYR A 79 7.59 1.19 4.21
N ALA A 80 6.96 2.01 5.05
CA ALA A 80 6.30 3.23 4.62
C ALA A 80 7.33 4.30 4.28
N ASN A 81 7.00 5.17 3.34
CA ASN A 81 7.86 6.30 2.96
C ASN A 81 7.82 7.45 3.98
N SER A 82 6.72 7.59 4.73
CA SER A 82 6.50 8.72 5.63
C SER A 82 5.41 8.36 6.65
N PHE A 83 4.77 9.37 7.24
CA PHE A 83 3.80 9.21 8.33
C PHE A 83 2.43 9.85 8.05
N ARG A 84 2.16 10.28 6.80
CA ARG A 84 0.88 10.91 6.42
C ARG A 84 0.29 10.25 5.17
N THR A 85 -1.03 10.21 5.13
CA THR A 85 -1.82 9.60 4.05
C THR A 85 -1.49 10.18 2.68
N ASP A 86 -1.43 11.49 2.54
CA ASP A 86 -1.15 12.15 1.26
C ASP A 86 0.21 11.76 0.66
N ARG A 87 1.22 11.56 1.48
CA ARG A 87 2.53 11.07 1.04
C ARG A 87 2.51 9.57 0.72
N GLY A 88 1.83 8.79 1.54
CA GLY A 88 1.67 7.35 1.32
C GLY A 88 0.93 7.04 0.03
N LEU A 89 -0.14 7.76 -0.26
CA LEU A 89 -0.91 7.57 -1.51
C LEU A 89 -0.07 7.86 -2.75
N VAL A 90 0.68 8.96 -2.77
CA VAL A 90 1.57 9.29 -3.89
C VAL A 90 2.66 8.22 -4.06
N ALA A 91 3.26 7.74 -2.98
CA ALA A 91 4.25 6.67 -3.05
C ALA A 91 3.66 5.38 -3.61
N ILE A 92 2.50 4.96 -3.13
CA ILE A 92 1.84 3.72 -3.56
C ILE A 92 1.33 3.82 -5.01
N LEU A 93 0.60 4.88 -5.33
CA LEU A 93 -0.14 4.99 -6.59
C LEU A 93 0.70 5.54 -7.74
N SER A 94 1.74 6.30 -7.46
CA SER A 94 2.63 6.88 -8.47
C SER A 94 4.06 6.36 -8.40
N GLY A 95 4.40 5.50 -7.44
CA GLY A 95 5.77 5.02 -7.28
C GLY A 95 6.77 6.16 -7.02
N TYR A 96 6.30 7.25 -6.45
CA TYR A 96 7.07 8.48 -6.24
C TYR A 96 7.35 8.68 -4.75
N PRO A 97 8.62 8.73 -4.32
CA PRO A 97 8.96 8.81 -2.90
C PRO A 97 8.42 10.05 -2.21
N ALA A 98 8.10 9.93 -0.92
CA ALA A 98 7.65 11.04 -0.10
C ALA A 98 8.72 12.14 0.01
N GLN A 99 8.25 13.39 0.18
CA GLN A 99 9.09 14.56 0.44
C GLN A 99 9.05 14.92 1.93
N PRO A 100 10.15 15.48 2.50
CA PRO A 100 10.22 15.73 3.94
C PRO A 100 9.19 16.72 4.45
N THR A 101 9.08 17.89 3.83
CA THR A 101 8.35 19.05 4.36
C THR A 101 7.02 19.30 3.70
N SER A 102 6.79 18.76 2.52
CA SER A 102 5.61 19.03 1.71
C SER A 102 5.12 17.77 1.02
N SER A 103 3.88 17.78 0.57
CA SER A 103 3.31 16.72 -0.24
C SER A 103 3.05 17.23 -1.65
N LEU A 104 3.43 16.46 -2.67
CA LEU A 104 3.13 16.76 -4.08
C LEU A 104 1.64 16.94 -4.32
N MET A 105 0.80 16.21 -3.60
CA MET A 105 -0.66 16.30 -3.71
C MET A 105 -1.19 17.71 -3.47
N LYS A 106 -0.49 18.53 -2.69
CA LYS A 106 -0.84 19.94 -2.44
C LYS A 106 -0.54 20.87 -3.61
N TYR A 107 0.18 20.40 -4.60
CA TYR A 107 0.60 21.17 -5.76
C TYR A 107 0.05 20.55 -7.05
N PRO A 108 -1.22 20.83 -7.43
CA PRO A 108 -1.87 20.19 -8.58
C PRO A 108 -1.10 20.34 -9.89
N HIS A 109 -0.39 21.45 -10.09
CA HIS A 109 0.42 21.67 -11.28
C HIS A 109 1.60 20.68 -11.40
N LYS A 110 2.12 20.16 -10.26
CA LYS A 110 3.16 19.13 -10.24
C LYS A 110 2.58 17.73 -10.43
N THR A 111 1.39 17.49 -9.88
CA THR A 111 0.74 16.17 -10.00
C THR A 111 0.12 15.92 -11.37
N ASN A 112 -0.18 16.97 -12.15
CA ASN A 112 -0.73 16.82 -13.50
C ASN A 112 0.23 16.07 -14.45
N ASN A 113 1.52 16.15 -14.22
CA ASN A 113 2.55 15.47 -15.01
C ASN A 113 3.04 14.16 -14.37
N LEU A 114 2.48 13.81 -13.21
CA LEU A 114 2.89 12.62 -12.49
C LEU A 114 2.22 11.38 -13.11
N TYR A 115 3.02 10.34 -13.35
CA TYR A 115 2.49 9.04 -13.75
C TYR A 115 1.79 8.36 -12.57
N GLY A 116 0.98 7.36 -12.86
CA GLY A 116 0.28 6.58 -11.85
C GLY A 116 -0.18 5.24 -12.38
N ILE A 117 -0.31 4.26 -11.50
CA ILE A 117 -0.73 2.90 -11.86
C ILE A 117 -2.09 2.88 -12.56
N ALA A 118 -3.01 3.75 -12.17
CA ALA A 118 -4.33 3.84 -12.81
C ALA A 118 -4.20 4.19 -14.29
N ARG A 119 -3.40 5.20 -14.63
CA ARG A 119 -3.19 5.58 -16.03
C ARG A 119 -2.47 4.50 -16.82
N SER A 120 -1.43 3.89 -16.25
CA SER A 120 -0.73 2.79 -16.89
C SER A 120 -1.65 1.61 -17.19
N LEU A 121 -2.57 1.32 -16.28
CA LEU A 121 -3.57 0.26 -16.45
C LEU A 121 -4.69 0.67 -17.41
N ASN A 122 -5.15 1.92 -17.39
CA ASN A 122 -6.09 2.42 -18.41
C ASN A 122 -5.53 2.24 -19.83
N ASN A 123 -4.26 2.52 -20.02
CA ASN A 123 -3.59 2.42 -21.31
C ASN A 123 -3.54 0.98 -21.87
N VAL A 124 -3.77 -0.01 -21.03
CA VAL A 124 -3.84 -1.43 -21.41
C VAL A 124 -5.25 -2.02 -21.18
N GLY A 125 -6.27 -1.16 -21.12
CA GLY A 125 -7.67 -1.56 -21.16
C GLY A 125 -8.34 -1.81 -19.81
N PHE A 126 -7.69 -1.50 -18.67
CA PHE A 126 -8.34 -1.57 -17.36
C PHE A 126 -9.30 -0.41 -17.17
N ALA A 127 -10.48 -0.69 -16.62
CA ALA A 127 -11.32 0.32 -15.99
C ALA A 127 -10.81 0.55 -14.55
N THR A 128 -10.74 1.80 -14.12
CA THR A 128 -10.10 2.17 -12.86
C THR A 128 -11.05 2.90 -11.92
N HIS A 129 -11.12 2.40 -10.70
CA HIS A 129 -12.05 2.86 -9.66
C HIS A 129 -11.30 3.14 -8.35
N TYR A 130 -11.59 4.26 -7.74
CA TYR A 130 -11.12 4.60 -6.40
C TYR A 130 -12.31 4.73 -5.46
N ILE A 131 -12.32 3.99 -4.37
CA ILE A 131 -13.43 3.92 -3.43
C ILE A 131 -12.95 4.38 -2.06
N TYR A 132 -13.51 5.50 -1.60
CA TYR A 132 -13.19 6.13 -0.34
C TYR A 132 -14.48 6.47 0.40
N GLY A 133 -14.46 6.42 1.73
CA GLY A 133 -15.64 6.73 2.56
C GLY A 133 -15.63 8.16 3.10
N GLY A 134 -14.54 8.88 2.98
CA GLY A 134 -14.36 10.24 3.45
C GLY A 134 -14.41 11.29 2.35
N ASP A 135 -14.05 12.52 2.70
CA ASP A 135 -14.02 13.66 1.76
C ASP A 135 -12.77 13.57 0.86
N ALA A 136 -12.98 13.22 -0.41
CA ALA A 136 -11.91 13.14 -1.39
C ALA A 136 -11.30 14.50 -1.78
N ASN A 137 -11.94 15.61 -1.42
CA ASN A 137 -11.38 16.95 -1.66
C ASN A 137 -10.31 17.33 -0.62
N PHE A 138 -10.26 16.61 0.50
CA PHE A 138 -9.24 16.83 1.52
C PHE A 138 -7.83 16.66 0.94
N THR A 139 -6.94 17.60 1.20
CA THR A 139 -5.55 17.65 0.70
C THR A 139 -5.39 17.55 -0.83
N ASN A 140 -6.39 17.95 -1.62
CA ASN A 140 -6.42 17.84 -3.09
C ASN A 140 -6.37 16.40 -3.62
N MET A 141 -6.79 15.42 -2.84
CA MET A 141 -6.73 14.00 -3.22
C MET A 141 -7.52 13.72 -4.51
N ARG A 142 -8.74 14.27 -4.65
CA ARG A 142 -9.57 14.09 -5.87
C ARG A 142 -8.85 14.59 -7.11
N ALA A 143 -8.23 15.76 -7.05
CA ALA A 143 -7.46 16.31 -8.17
C ALA A 143 -6.30 15.41 -8.55
N TYR A 144 -5.57 14.91 -7.57
CA TYR A 144 -4.49 13.95 -7.77
C TYR A 144 -4.96 12.65 -8.41
N LEU A 145 -6.05 12.07 -7.91
CA LEU A 145 -6.61 10.83 -8.43
C LEU A 145 -7.07 10.96 -9.88
N HIS A 146 -7.75 12.06 -10.23
CA HIS A 146 -8.11 12.35 -11.62
C HIS A 146 -6.89 12.54 -12.51
N ALA A 147 -5.92 13.33 -12.05
CA ALA A 147 -4.68 13.61 -12.81
C ALA A 147 -3.88 12.34 -13.10
N THR A 148 -3.93 11.34 -12.22
CA THR A 148 -3.21 10.07 -12.34
C THR A 148 -4.01 8.94 -12.97
N GLY A 149 -5.24 9.20 -13.42
CA GLY A 149 -5.97 8.32 -14.33
C GLY A 149 -7.15 7.56 -13.76
N PHE A 150 -7.57 7.77 -12.51
CA PHE A 150 -8.78 7.14 -11.99
C PHE A 150 -10.03 7.67 -12.69
N GLU A 151 -10.78 6.77 -13.33
CA GLU A 151 -11.98 7.11 -14.10
C GLU A 151 -13.22 7.31 -13.21
N THR A 152 -13.30 6.51 -12.13
CA THR A 152 -14.40 6.58 -11.16
C THR A 152 -13.82 6.83 -9.78
N ILE A 153 -14.34 7.84 -9.09
CA ILE A 153 -13.97 8.19 -7.72
C ILE A 153 -15.24 8.23 -6.89
N VAL A 154 -15.34 7.35 -5.90
CA VAL A 154 -16.40 7.34 -4.89
C VAL A 154 -15.86 8.00 -3.63
N SER A 155 -16.60 8.99 -3.12
CA SER A 155 -16.27 9.67 -1.87
C SER A 155 -17.52 9.85 -0.99
N GLU A 156 -17.43 10.54 0.13
CA GLU A 156 -18.48 10.54 1.15
C GLU A 156 -19.85 11.02 0.65
N GLU A 157 -19.88 11.90 -0.33
CA GLU A 157 -21.14 12.41 -0.92
C GLU A 157 -21.90 11.38 -1.76
N ASP A 158 -21.26 10.30 -2.14
CA ASP A 158 -21.83 9.23 -2.97
C ASP A 158 -22.54 8.15 -2.15
N TYR A 159 -22.45 8.23 -0.83
CA TYR A 159 -23.16 7.33 0.08
C TYR A 159 -24.51 7.91 0.46
N ASP A 160 -25.47 7.02 0.79
CA ASP A 160 -26.79 7.44 1.25
C ASP A 160 -26.65 8.38 2.45
N SER A 161 -27.44 9.47 2.45
CA SER A 161 -27.40 10.48 3.50
C SER A 161 -27.82 9.97 4.89
N SER A 162 -28.53 8.84 4.95
CA SER A 162 -28.94 8.18 6.21
C SER A 162 -27.78 7.43 6.89
N ILE A 163 -26.68 7.14 6.17
CA ILE A 163 -25.53 6.45 6.72
C ILE A 163 -24.78 7.38 7.67
N PRO A 164 -24.51 6.95 8.92
CA PRO A 164 -23.74 7.76 9.87
C PRO A 164 -22.34 8.05 9.37
N LYS A 165 -21.89 9.28 9.56
CA LYS A 165 -20.52 9.70 9.21
C LYS A 165 -19.81 10.23 10.46
N SER A 166 -18.57 9.80 10.63
CA SER A 166 -17.62 10.39 11.56
C SER A 166 -16.92 11.58 10.91
N LYS A 167 -15.95 12.16 11.61
CA LYS A 167 -15.04 13.18 11.04
C LYS A 167 -14.36 12.71 9.73
N TRP A 168 -14.12 11.41 9.60
CA TRP A 168 -13.38 10.81 8.49
C TRP A 168 -14.27 10.12 7.46
N GLY A 169 -15.59 10.32 7.54
CA GLY A 169 -16.57 9.78 6.62
C GLY A 169 -17.33 8.57 7.14
N VAL A 170 -17.83 7.73 6.25
CA VAL A 170 -18.52 6.49 6.61
C VAL A 170 -17.52 5.48 7.16
N ASP A 171 -17.97 4.58 8.05
CA ASP A 171 -17.09 3.53 8.57
C ASP A 171 -16.73 2.47 7.51
N ASP A 172 -15.72 1.68 7.79
CA ASP A 172 -15.17 0.72 6.83
C ASP A 172 -16.16 -0.37 6.42
N SER A 173 -17.18 -0.67 7.22
CA SER A 173 -18.22 -1.64 6.82
C SER A 173 -19.02 -1.13 5.61
N TYR A 174 -19.40 0.12 5.60
CA TYR A 174 -20.07 0.75 4.47
C TYR A 174 -19.15 0.95 3.27
N LEU A 175 -17.88 1.25 3.51
CA LEU A 175 -16.86 1.36 2.48
C LEU A 175 -16.73 0.06 1.68
N PHE A 176 -16.57 -1.07 2.36
CA PHE A 176 -16.42 -2.36 1.69
C PHE A 176 -17.72 -2.85 1.04
N GLN A 177 -18.88 -2.57 1.63
CA GLN A 177 -20.17 -2.81 0.99
C GLN A 177 -20.29 -2.01 -0.31
N ARG A 178 -19.85 -0.74 -0.32
CA ARG A 178 -19.81 0.05 -1.54
C ARG A 178 -18.86 -0.52 -2.58
N ALA A 179 -17.69 -1.02 -2.17
CA ALA A 179 -16.77 -1.68 -3.07
C ALA A 179 -17.41 -2.90 -3.76
N ILE A 180 -18.10 -3.77 -3.03
CA ILE A 180 -18.84 -4.88 -3.60
C ILE A 180 -19.94 -4.40 -4.55
N LYS A 181 -20.69 -3.38 -4.18
CA LYS A 181 -21.72 -2.79 -5.03
C LYS A 181 -21.15 -2.30 -6.38
N GLU A 182 -20.03 -1.58 -6.35
CA GLU A 182 -19.34 -1.10 -7.56
C GLU A 182 -18.83 -2.28 -8.42
N MET A 183 -18.34 -3.34 -7.79
CA MET A 183 -17.85 -4.53 -8.48
C MET A 183 -18.95 -5.36 -9.12
N THR A 184 -20.17 -5.29 -8.61
CA THR A 184 -21.31 -6.11 -9.03
C THR A 184 -22.40 -5.36 -9.79
N ALA A 185 -22.34 -4.02 -9.83
CA ALA A 185 -23.41 -3.15 -10.34
C ALA A 185 -23.75 -3.35 -11.83
N GLN A 186 -22.82 -3.84 -12.62
CA GLN A 186 -23.02 -4.08 -14.05
C GLN A 186 -22.35 -5.37 -14.48
N LYS A 187 -22.90 -6.03 -15.51
CA LYS A 187 -22.20 -7.11 -16.18
C LYS A 187 -20.99 -6.52 -16.88
N GLN A 188 -19.85 -6.64 -16.26
CA GLN A 188 -18.64 -5.98 -16.73
C GLN A 188 -17.81 -6.88 -17.61
N SER A 189 -17.34 -6.34 -18.71
CA SER A 189 -16.29 -6.90 -19.55
C SER A 189 -14.96 -6.20 -19.26
N GLY A 190 -13.86 -6.90 -19.52
CA GLY A 190 -12.53 -6.36 -19.37
C GLY A 190 -11.94 -6.47 -17.96
N ASN A 191 -10.71 -6.01 -17.86
CA ASN A 191 -9.96 -5.97 -16.60
C ASN A 191 -10.29 -4.71 -15.81
N ARG A 192 -10.24 -4.79 -14.48
CA ARG A 192 -10.60 -3.69 -13.60
C ARG A 192 -9.59 -3.53 -12.46
N LEU A 193 -9.30 -2.27 -12.12
CA LEU A 193 -8.60 -1.89 -10.90
C LEU A 193 -9.60 -1.24 -9.92
N PHE A 194 -9.60 -1.72 -8.70
CA PHE A 194 -10.30 -1.10 -7.57
C PHE A 194 -9.29 -0.77 -6.47
N VAL A 195 -9.15 0.48 -6.14
CA VAL A 195 -8.41 0.91 -4.95
C VAL A 195 -9.41 1.28 -3.88
N VAL A 196 -9.33 0.64 -2.73
CA VAL A 196 -10.23 0.83 -1.59
C VAL A 196 -9.42 1.37 -0.42
N GLN A 197 -9.68 2.62 -0.01
CA GLN A 197 -8.97 3.27 1.07
C GLN A 197 -9.83 3.27 2.33
N THR A 198 -9.34 2.66 3.41
CA THR A 198 -10.02 2.62 4.71
C THR A 198 -9.80 3.90 5.52
N SER A 199 -10.62 4.13 6.52
CA SER A 199 -10.52 5.30 7.41
C SER A 199 -10.85 5.03 8.88
N SER A 200 -11.50 3.92 9.21
CA SER A 200 -12.00 3.65 10.57
C SER A 200 -10.91 3.54 11.63
N SER A 201 -9.70 3.17 11.24
CA SER A 201 -8.54 3.09 12.13
C SER A 201 -7.78 4.41 12.31
N HIS A 202 -8.33 5.52 11.81
CA HIS A 202 -7.80 6.86 12.05
C HIS A 202 -8.17 7.35 13.47
N GLU A 203 -7.24 8.06 14.11
CA GLU A 203 -7.52 8.75 15.37
C GLU A 203 -8.69 9.75 15.20
N PRO A 204 -9.68 9.86 16.09
CA PRO A 204 -9.76 9.38 17.45
C PRO A 204 -10.34 7.97 17.65
N TYR A 205 -10.30 7.11 16.65
CA TYR A 205 -10.69 5.70 16.74
C TYR A 205 -12.19 5.48 17.03
N GLU A 206 -13.05 6.21 16.33
CA GLU A 206 -14.51 6.12 16.46
C GLU A 206 -15.05 4.97 15.59
N VAL A 207 -15.36 3.84 16.23
CA VAL A 207 -15.90 2.65 15.57
C VAL A 207 -17.06 2.06 16.38
N PRO A 208 -18.00 1.32 15.73
CA PRO A 208 -19.15 0.71 16.42
C PRO A 208 -18.77 -0.60 17.13
N VAL A 209 -17.62 -0.65 17.79
CA VAL A 209 -17.12 -1.82 18.53
C VAL A 209 -16.47 -1.34 19.82
N ASP A 210 -16.79 -2.04 20.91
CA ASP A 210 -16.23 -1.80 22.25
C ASP A 210 -15.79 -3.14 22.86
N LYS A 211 -14.78 -3.76 22.23
CA LYS A 211 -14.24 -5.07 22.65
C LYS A 211 -13.03 -4.93 23.58
N TYR A 212 -12.26 -3.90 23.40
CA TYR A 212 -11.03 -3.62 24.15
C TYR A 212 -11.14 -2.31 24.90
N LYS A 213 -10.42 -2.20 26.04
CA LYS A 213 -10.33 -0.91 26.77
C LYS A 213 -9.62 0.17 25.98
N ASP A 214 -8.66 -0.23 25.15
CA ASP A 214 -7.94 0.68 24.25
C ASP A 214 -8.76 0.90 22.98
N LYS A 215 -9.19 2.14 22.77
CA LYS A 215 -9.97 2.53 21.58
C LYS A 215 -9.24 2.25 20.26
N ALA A 216 -7.91 2.38 20.24
CA ALA A 216 -7.12 2.08 19.06
C ALA A 216 -7.26 0.60 18.67
N LEU A 217 -7.22 -0.30 19.64
CA LEU A 217 -7.40 -1.73 19.38
C LEU A 217 -8.80 -2.05 18.83
N ASN A 218 -9.84 -1.37 19.32
CA ASN A 218 -11.19 -1.50 18.77
C ASN A 218 -11.24 -1.07 17.31
N ALA A 219 -10.57 0.01 16.97
CA ALA A 219 -10.54 0.55 15.61
C ALA A 219 -9.78 -0.37 14.64
N PHE A 220 -8.63 -0.88 15.04
CA PHE A 220 -7.87 -1.85 14.23
C PHE A 220 -8.61 -3.19 14.09
N TYR A 221 -9.19 -3.68 15.17
CA TYR A 221 -10.03 -4.86 15.13
C TYR A 221 -11.21 -4.70 14.16
N PHE A 222 -11.90 -3.57 14.21
CA PHE A 222 -13.03 -3.28 13.35
C PHE A 222 -12.62 -3.22 11.86
N ALA A 223 -11.56 -2.50 11.54
CA ALA A 223 -11.06 -2.40 10.17
C ALA A 223 -10.61 -3.77 9.62
N ASP A 224 -9.92 -4.56 10.41
CA ASP A 224 -9.51 -5.92 10.05
C ASP A 224 -10.71 -6.85 9.83
N LYS A 225 -11.72 -6.76 10.71
CA LYS A 225 -12.97 -7.52 10.57
C LYS A 225 -13.71 -7.13 9.28
N CYS A 226 -13.82 -5.84 8.99
CA CYS A 226 -14.44 -5.36 7.75
C CYS A 226 -13.73 -5.88 6.50
N LEU A 227 -12.40 -5.94 6.53
CA LEU A 227 -11.61 -6.57 5.46
C LEU A 227 -11.95 -8.06 5.31
N GLY A 228 -12.07 -8.80 6.42
CA GLY A 228 -12.45 -10.21 6.41
C GLY A 228 -13.85 -10.44 5.84
N ASP A 229 -14.81 -9.61 6.22
CA ASP A 229 -16.17 -9.63 5.68
C ASP A 229 -16.20 -9.34 4.18
N TYR A 230 -15.37 -8.38 3.73
CA TYR A 230 -15.21 -8.08 2.31
C TYR A 230 -14.65 -9.27 1.51
N ILE A 231 -13.64 -9.94 2.04
CA ILE A 231 -13.09 -11.15 1.40
C ILE A 231 -14.14 -12.26 1.31
N ALA A 232 -14.93 -12.45 2.36
CA ALA A 232 -16.06 -13.39 2.35
C ALA A 232 -17.10 -13.02 1.28
N ASP A 233 -17.38 -11.73 1.11
CA ASP A 233 -18.26 -11.22 0.06
C ASP A 233 -17.70 -11.46 -1.34
N LEU A 234 -16.41 -11.24 -1.57
CA LEU A 234 -15.75 -11.55 -2.84
C LEU A 234 -15.92 -13.04 -3.21
N LYS A 235 -15.77 -13.92 -2.24
CA LYS A 235 -15.95 -15.37 -2.43
C LYS A 235 -17.40 -15.71 -2.72
N ARG A 236 -18.34 -15.15 -1.97
CA ARG A 236 -19.79 -15.39 -2.14
C ARG A 236 -20.30 -14.89 -3.49
N GLN A 237 -19.74 -13.81 -4.02
CA GLN A 237 -20.08 -13.21 -5.31
C GLN A 237 -19.31 -13.83 -6.49
N ASN A 238 -18.53 -14.89 -6.27
CA ASN A 238 -17.68 -15.54 -7.27
C ASN A 238 -16.67 -14.60 -7.93
N LEU A 239 -16.16 -13.62 -7.18
CA LEU A 239 -15.16 -12.66 -7.64
C LEU A 239 -13.74 -13.04 -7.21
N TRP A 240 -13.60 -13.85 -6.16
CA TRP A 240 -12.30 -14.17 -5.55
C TRP A 240 -11.31 -14.83 -6.49
N ASP A 241 -11.74 -15.81 -7.29
CA ASP A 241 -10.84 -16.60 -8.14
C ASP A 241 -10.14 -15.77 -9.21
N ASN A 242 -10.80 -14.71 -9.69
CA ASN A 242 -10.24 -13.76 -10.67
C ASN A 242 -9.72 -12.47 -10.02
N THR A 243 -9.45 -12.48 -8.73
CA THR A 243 -8.95 -11.33 -8.00
C THR A 243 -7.48 -11.51 -7.62
N LEU A 244 -6.67 -10.49 -7.91
CA LEU A 244 -5.39 -10.23 -7.25
C LEU A 244 -5.63 -9.15 -6.19
N LEU A 245 -5.51 -9.54 -4.93
CA LEU A 245 -5.70 -8.66 -3.78
C LEU A 245 -4.34 -8.21 -3.24
N LEU A 246 -4.11 -6.90 -3.21
CA LEU A 246 -2.92 -6.29 -2.61
C LEU A 246 -3.35 -5.48 -1.38
N ILE A 247 -2.72 -5.73 -0.24
CA ILE A 247 -2.99 -5.01 1.00
C ILE A 247 -1.73 -4.30 1.44
N VAL A 248 -1.86 -2.99 1.67
CA VAL A 248 -0.77 -2.13 2.13
C VAL A 248 -1.33 -1.00 2.99
N PRO A 249 -0.72 -0.68 4.13
CA PRO A 249 -1.01 0.55 4.87
C PRO A 249 -0.47 1.79 4.15
N ASP A 250 -1.11 2.93 4.40
CA ASP A 250 -0.62 4.24 3.95
C ASP A 250 0.57 4.72 4.79
N HIS A 251 0.52 4.52 6.09
CA HIS A 251 1.59 4.83 7.04
C HIS A 251 1.30 4.17 8.40
N LEU A 252 2.23 4.26 9.34
CA LEU A 252 1.97 4.04 10.75
C LEU A 252 1.35 5.30 11.36
N GLY A 253 0.25 5.13 12.10
CA GLY A 253 -0.37 6.20 12.88
C GLY A 253 0.23 6.36 14.29
N CYS A 254 -0.65 6.58 15.27
CA CYS A 254 -0.25 6.83 16.66
C CYS A 254 -0.13 5.56 17.53
N TYR A 255 -0.35 4.39 16.98
CA TYR A 255 -0.29 3.12 17.72
C TYR A 255 0.83 2.21 17.21
N PRO A 256 1.56 1.52 18.10
CA PRO A 256 1.57 1.71 19.55
C PRO A 256 2.13 3.08 19.93
N ALA A 257 1.56 3.70 20.97
CA ALA A 257 1.91 5.06 21.40
C ALA A 257 3.42 5.22 21.66
N LYS A 258 3.93 6.45 21.49
CA LYS A 258 5.31 6.88 21.80
C LYS A 258 6.40 6.50 20.82
N MET A 259 6.10 6.09 19.60
CA MET A 259 7.11 6.00 18.56
C MET A 259 7.51 7.41 18.08
N ASN A 260 8.80 7.68 17.98
CA ASN A 260 9.31 8.90 17.37
C ASN A 260 9.88 8.62 15.95
N ASN A 261 10.20 9.68 15.23
CA ASN A 261 10.67 9.60 13.85
C ASN A 261 12.08 8.98 13.71
N PHE A 262 12.79 8.76 14.79
CA PHE A 262 14.14 8.19 14.82
C PHE A 262 14.16 6.70 15.15
N GLN A 263 13.01 6.06 15.20
CA GLN A 263 12.86 4.63 15.44
C GLN A 263 12.48 3.90 14.16
N LEU A 264 13.30 2.96 13.75
CA LEU A 264 13.14 2.25 12.48
C LEU A 264 11.78 1.55 12.36
N TYR A 265 11.32 0.92 13.43
CA TYR A 265 10.04 0.19 13.43
C TYR A 265 8.81 1.08 13.21
N ARG A 266 8.94 2.42 13.37
CA ARG A 266 7.89 3.37 13.00
C ARG A 266 7.49 3.28 11.53
N TYR A 267 8.41 2.85 10.67
CA TYR A 267 8.18 2.80 9.23
C TYR A 267 7.85 1.40 8.71
N GLN A 268 7.95 0.36 9.54
CA GLN A 268 7.65 -1.01 9.13
C GLN A 268 6.15 -1.22 8.99
N ILE A 269 5.73 -1.66 7.79
CA ILE A 269 4.35 -1.95 7.44
C ILE A 269 4.27 -3.29 6.71
N PRO A 270 3.13 -3.99 6.79
CA PRO A 270 2.94 -5.20 5.98
C PRO A 270 2.71 -4.84 4.51
N LEU A 271 3.11 -5.74 3.61
CA LEU A 271 2.67 -5.80 2.23
C LEU A 271 2.27 -7.25 1.95
N ILE A 272 1.01 -7.46 1.55
CA ILE A 272 0.46 -8.79 1.34
C ILE A 272 -0.20 -8.86 -0.04
N LEU A 273 0.10 -9.93 -0.78
CA LEU A 273 -0.62 -10.32 -1.99
C LEU A 273 -1.47 -11.56 -1.69
N SER A 274 -2.72 -11.54 -2.10
CA SER A 274 -3.68 -12.61 -1.87
C SER A 274 -4.69 -12.69 -3.03
N GLY A 275 -5.81 -13.34 -2.81
CA GLY A 275 -6.81 -13.57 -3.85
C GLY A 275 -6.57 -14.87 -4.60
N GLY A 276 -7.50 -15.22 -5.48
CA GLY A 276 -7.39 -16.41 -6.32
C GLY A 276 -6.18 -16.41 -7.26
N ALA A 277 -5.60 -15.23 -7.55
CA ALA A 277 -4.38 -15.09 -8.32
C ALA A 277 -3.15 -15.71 -7.64
N ILE A 278 -3.16 -15.83 -6.32
CA ILE A 278 -2.08 -16.38 -5.52
C ILE A 278 -2.37 -17.84 -5.17
N THR A 279 -1.52 -18.75 -5.63
CA THR A 279 -1.73 -20.20 -5.49
C THR A 279 -1.01 -20.82 -4.30
N LYS A 280 0.09 -20.20 -3.86
CA LYS A 280 0.94 -20.74 -2.78
C LYS A 280 1.36 -19.64 -1.83
N PRO A 281 1.35 -19.91 -0.51
CA PRO A 281 1.90 -18.99 0.46
C PRO A 281 3.42 -18.84 0.27
N LYS A 282 3.90 -17.60 0.48
CA LYS A 282 5.33 -17.30 0.42
C LYS A 282 5.66 -16.11 1.32
N ARG A 283 6.75 -16.19 2.06
CA ARG A 283 7.31 -15.08 2.81
C ARG A 283 8.54 -14.55 2.08
N ILE A 284 8.52 -13.26 1.73
CA ILE A 284 9.57 -12.62 0.94
C ILE A 284 10.26 -11.56 1.79
N PRO A 285 11.53 -11.76 2.17
CA PRO A 285 12.25 -10.84 3.04
C PRO A 285 12.95 -9.71 2.30
N VAL A 286 12.70 -9.54 1.01
CA VAL A 286 13.28 -8.46 0.20
C VAL A 286 12.91 -7.11 0.80
N ILE A 287 13.91 -6.25 0.95
CA ILE A 287 13.73 -4.91 1.49
C ILE A 287 13.20 -3.97 0.41
N GLY A 288 12.12 -3.29 0.73
CA GLY A 288 11.53 -2.27 -0.13
C GLY A 288 10.65 -1.31 0.63
N SER A 289 10.17 -0.31 -0.06
CA SER A 289 9.25 0.67 0.47
C SER A 289 8.11 0.98 -0.51
N GLN A 290 7.15 1.77 -0.10
CA GLN A 290 5.87 1.95 -0.81
C GLN A 290 6.02 2.34 -2.28
N GLN A 291 7.04 3.12 -2.66
CA GLN A 291 7.29 3.48 -4.06
C GLN A 291 7.59 2.27 -4.96
N ASP A 292 7.98 1.14 -4.39
CA ASP A 292 8.30 -0.08 -5.15
C ASP A 292 7.06 -0.90 -5.55
N ILE A 293 5.90 -0.57 -5.01
CA ILE A 293 4.64 -1.26 -5.33
C ILE A 293 4.28 -1.11 -6.80
N ALA A 294 4.43 0.09 -7.37
CA ALA A 294 4.03 0.36 -8.74
C ALA A 294 4.76 -0.56 -9.74
N ALA A 295 6.09 -0.60 -9.72
CA ALA A 295 6.86 -1.48 -10.59
C ALA A 295 6.57 -2.97 -10.35
N THR A 296 6.40 -3.36 -9.10
CA THR A 296 6.10 -4.75 -8.72
C THR A 296 4.75 -5.19 -9.27
N LEU A 297 3.69 -4.40 -9.04
CA LEU A 297 2.34 -4.70 -9.52
C LEU A 297 2.27 -4.71 -11.05
N LEU A 298 2.82 -3.69 -11.70
CA LEU A 298 2.79 -3.58 -13.15
C LEU A 298 3.56 -4.72 -13.82
N THR A 299 4.68 -5.15 -13.27
CA THR A 299 5.41 -6.33 -13.77
C THR A 299 4.57 -7.60 -13.65
N LEU A 300 3.90 -7.83 -12.51
CA LEU A 300 3.00 -8.97 -12.33
C LEU A 300 1.88 -9.01 -13.37
N LEU A 301 1.41 -7.86 -13.81
CA LEU A 301 0.35 -7.73 -14.82
C LEU A 301 0.88 -7.64 -16.25
N GLY A 302 2.19 -7.76 -16.47
CA GLY A 302 2.81 -7.68 -17.78
C GLY A 302 2.79 -6.28 -18.41
N VAL A 303 2.75 -5.24 -17.59
CA VAL A 303 2.66 -3.84 -18.02
C VAL A 303 4.01 -3.13 -17.85
N LYS A 304 4.42 -2.37 -18.87
CA LYS A 304 5.66 -1.58 -18.82
C LYS A 304 5.58 -0.47 -17.77
N HIS A 305 6.72 -0.19 -17.14
CA HIS A 305 6.82 0.79 -16.06
C HIS A 305 8.12 1.62 -16.09
N SER A 306 8.70 1.82 -17.26
CA SER A 306 9.99 2.53 -17.43
C SER A 306 9.94 3.99 -16.99
N GLU A 307 8.78 4.61 -16.99
CA GLU A 307 8.57 5.98 -16.50
C GLU A 307 8.65 6.13 -14.98
N TYR A 308 8.50 5.04 -14.24
CA TYR A 308 8.53 5.03 -12.78
C TYR A 308 9.98 4.97 -12.27
N LYS A 309 10.70 6.07 -12.41
CA LYS A 309 12.15 6.16 -12.17
C LYS A 309 12.60 5.75 -10.77
N PHE A 310 11.74 5.91 -9.76
CA PHE A 310 12.04 5.62 -8.35
C PHE A 310 11.45 4.30 -7.88
N SER A 311 10.66 3.63 -8.69
CA SER A 311 10.01 2.38 -8.34
C SER A 311 10.80 1.18 -8.88
N LYS A 312 11.02 0.19 -8.01
CA LYS A 312 11.75 -1.04 -8.35
C LYS A 312 10.84 -2.23 -8.15
N ASP A 313 10.93 -3.20 -9.06
CA ASP A 313 10.24 -4.49 -8.89
C ASP A 313 10.88 -5.25 -7.72
N LEU A 314 10.12 -5.47 -6.65
CA LEU A 314 10.56 -6.23 -5.48
C LEU A 314 10.85 -7.71 -5.81
N LEU A 315 10.31 -8.21 -6.90
CA LEU A 315 10.46 -9.59 -7.34
C LEU A 315 11.62 -9.78 -8.35
N ASP A 316 12.28 -8.70 -8.75
CA ASP A 316 13.46 -8.76 -9.60
C ASP A 316 14.73 -8.88 -8.73
N ALA A 317 15.36 -10.06 -8.78
CA ALA A 317 16.59 -10.34 -8.02
C ALA A 317 17.78 -9.45 -8.44
N ASN A 318 17.74 -8.85 -9.64
CA ASN A 318 18.80 -7.98 -10.16
C ASN A 318 18.59 -6.51 -9.85
N ALA A 319 17.41 -6.11 -9.36
CA ALA A 319 17.15 -4.75 -8.96
C ALA A 319 17.85 -4.43 -7.61
N PRO A 320 18.25 -3.17 -7.38
CA PRO A 320 18.72 -2.78 -6.05
C PRO A 320 17.57 -2.77 -5.06
N HIS A 321 17.75 -3.45 -3.93
CA HIS A 321 16.72 -3.56 -2.90
C HIS A 321 17.09 -2.73 -1.67
N PHE A 322 16.34 -1.68 -1.44
CA PHE A 322 16.45 -0.81 -0.28
C PHE A 322 15.10 -0.20 0.06
N ALA A 323 14.93 0.24 1.29
CA ALA A 323 13.83 1.09 1.69
C ALA A 323 14.32 2.52 1.91
N PHE A 324 13.47 3.47 1.54
CA PHE A 324 13.68 4.89 1.77
C PHE A 324 12.48 5.46 2.51
N PHE A 325 12.73 6.31 3.49
CA PHE A 325 11.67 7.07 4.16
C PHE A 325 12.17 8.46 4.53
N THR A 326 11.24 9.40 4.63
CA THR A 326 11.55 10.76 5.03
C THR A 326 10.36 11.42 5.72
N VAL A 327 10.68 12.22 6.71
CA VAL A 327 9.76 13.08 7.47
C VAL A 327 10.46 14.44 7.65
N PRO A 328 9.79 15.50 8.15
CA PRO A 328 10.41 16.82 8.22
C PRO A 328 11.79 16.84 8.89
N ASP A 329 11.94 16.09 9.98
CA ASP A 329 13.14 16.06 10.81
C ASP A 329 14.06 14.86 10.57
N ALA A 330 13.70 13.93 9.68
CA ALA A 330 14.51 12.73 9.45
C ALA A 330 14.48 12.24 8.01
N VAL A 331 15.59 11.60 7.61
CA VAL A 331 15.67 10.79 6.40
C VAL A 331 16.34 9.46 6.74
N GLY A 332 15.86 8.39 6.15
CA GLY A 332 16.40 7.07 6.39
C GLY A 332 16.52 6.20 5.15
N MET A 333 17.45 5.27 5.21
CA MET A 333 17.66 4.25 4.20
C MET A 333 18.02 2.93 4.86
N VAL A 334 17.39 1.87 4.36
CA VAL A 334 17.54 0.51 4.89
C VAL A 334 17.99 -0.39 3.75
N THR A 335 19.12 -1.05 3.97
CA THR A 335 19.60 -2.18 3.19
C THR A 335 19.88 -3.36 4.13
N GLU A 336 20.15 -4.54 3.60
CA GLU A 336 20.44 -5.73 4.40
C GLU A 336 21.64 -5.50 5.34
N ASP A 337 22.66 -4.78 4.87
CA ASP A 337 23.92 -4.58 5.60
C ASP A 337 24.02 -3.27 6.38
N ASN A 338 23.08 -2.34 6.19
CA ASN A 338 23.07 -1.07 6.95
C ASN A 338 21.68 -0.45 7.02
N GLN A 339 21.29 0.02 8.20
CA GLN A 339 20.07 0.78 8.44
C GLN A 339 20.44 2.10 9.10
N VAL A 340 20.12 3.21 8.43
CA VAL A 340 20.50 4.57 8.85
C VAL A 340 19.28 5.46 8.99
N ILE A 341 19.25 6.23 10.08
CA ILE A 341 18.35 7.39 10.21
C ILE A 341 19.21 8.61 10.55
N TYR A 342 19.01 9.66 9.77
CA TYR A 342 19.70 10.93 9.91
C TYR A 342 18.73 12.02 10.35
N ASP A 343 19.12 12.78 11.38
CA ASP A 343 18.37 13.93 11.88
C ASP A 343 18.76 15.17 11.06
N ASN A 344 17.79 15.70 10.31
CA ASN A 344 18.00 16.84 9.40
C ASN A 344 18.15 18.16 10.16
N GLU A 345 17.60 18.28 11.36
CA GLU A 345 17.70 19.48 12.20
C GLU A 345 19.03 19.56 12.94
N GLN A 346 19.39 18.47 13.62
CA GLN A 346 20.66 18.37 14.36
C GLN A 346 21.85 18.03 13.46
N LYS A 347 21.60 17.72 12.19
CA LYS A 347 22.62 17.37 11.19
C LYS A 347 23.56 16.26 11.64
N LYS A 348 22.97 15.21 12.23
CA LYS A 348 23.73 14.04 12.71
C LYS A 348 22.99 12.72 12.47
N THR A 349 23.76 11.65 12.37
CA THR A 349 23.22 10.30 12.38
C THR A 349 22.74 9.95 13.78
N VAL A 350 21.46 9.54 13.90
CA VAL A 350 20.81 9.18 15.18
C VAL A 350 20.59 7.67 15.31
N PHE A 351 20.63 6.96 14.21
CA PHE A 351 20.51 5.50 14.16
C PHE A 351 21.41 4.97 13.05
N ASP A 352 22.26 4.00 13.37
CA ASP A 352 23.16 3.38 12.42
C ASP A 352 23.46 1.95 12.88
N GLN A 353 22.87 0.98 12.20
CA GLN A 353 22.91 -0.43 12.53
C GLN A 353 23.37 -1.27 11.33
N GLY A 354 23.79 -2.50 11.63
CA GLY A 354 24.23 -3.46 10.64
C GLY A 354 25.75 -3.54 10.50
N PRO A 355 26.27 -4.57 9.78
CA PRO A 355 27.71 -4.80 9.64
C PRO A 355 28.44 -3.70 8.84
N ALA A 356 27.74 -2.95 7.97
CA ALA A 356 28.33 -1.90 7.14
C ALA A 356 27.89 -0.50 7.61
N LYS A 357 28.17 -0.17 8.88
CA LYS A 357 27.83 1.15 9.46
C LYS A 357 28.35 2.30 8.61
N GLY A 358 27.51 3.33 8.48
CA GLY A 358 27.79 4.55 7.73
C GLY A 358 27.61 4.46 6.22
N LYS A 359 27.42 3.27 5.65
CA LYS A 359 27.31 3.05 4.21
C LYS A 359 26.13 3.83 3.57
N ASN A 360 24.96 3.78 4.21
CA ASN A 360 23.73 4.32 3.64
C ASN A 360 23.51 5.81 3.88
N LEU A 361 24.27 6.46 4.75
CA LEU A 361 24.09 7.89 5.02
C LEU A 361 24.20 8.73 3.74
N ARG A 362 25.32 8.56 3.03
CA ARG A 362 25.58 9.28 1.78
C ARG A 362 24.56 8.94 0.70
N ASN A 363 24.16 7.67 0.63
CA ASN A 363 23.15 7.22 -0.33
C ASN A 363 21.78 7.83 -0.04
N ALA A 364 21.36 7.89 1.23
CA ALA A 364 20.11 8.52 1.63
C ALA A 364 20.07 10.01 1.28
N GLN A 365 21.14 10.73 1.55
CA GLN A 365 21.26 12.15 1.23
C GLN A 365 21.26 12.39 -0.29
N ALA A 366 21.99 11.58 -1.04
CA ALA A 366 22.03 11.66 -2.51
C ALA A 366 20.69 11.33 -3.14
N TYR A 367 19.98 10.35 -2.60
CA TYR A 367 18.64 9.98 -3.05
C TYR A 367 17.64 11.12 -2.82
N LEU A 368 17.67 11.73 -1.64
CA LEU A 368 16.84 12.88 -1.32
C LEU A 368 17.14 14.08 -2.24
N GLN A 369 18.42 14.36 -2.50
CA GLN A 369 18.81 15.43 -3.44
C GLN A 369 18.27 15.16 -4.85
N LYS A 370 18.42 13.93 -5.34
CA LYS A 370 17.91 13.54 -6.66
C LYS A 370 16.38 13.67 -6.73
N LEU A 371 15.67 13.37 -5.64
CA LEU A 371 14.22 13.54 -5.55
C LEU A 371 13.84 15.03 -5.69
N TYR A 372 14.54 15.91 -4.99
CA TYR A 372 14.29 17.35 -5.12
C TYR A 372 14.61 17.88 -6.53
N ASP A 373 15.69 17.45 -7.11
CA ASP A 373 16.07 17.83 -8.48
C ASP A 373 15.01 17.40 -9.51
N ASP A 374 14.38 16.24 -9.30
CA ASP A 374 13.29 15.75 -10.16
C ASP A 374 11.98 16.54 -9.96
N ILE A 375 11.70 16.95 -8.72
CA ILE A 375 10.49 17.74 -8.41
C ILE A 375 10.57 19.16 -9.01
N ASP A 376 11.75 19.72 -9.09
CA ASP A 376 11.98 21.11 -9.59
C ASP A 376 11.96 21.21 -11.12
N GLN A 377 12.00 20.09 -11.84
CA GLN A 377 11.84 19.99 -13.30
C GLN A 377 10.35 19.97 -13.70
#